data_308ebad6a59c374c5d594f858927eb88
#
_entry.id   308ebad6a59c374c5d594f858927eb88
#
_cell.length_a   1.000
_cell.length_b   1.000
_cell.length_c   1.000
_cell.angle_alpha   90.00
_cell.angle_beta   90.00
_cell.angle_gamma   90.00
#
_symmetry.space_group_name_H-M   'P 1'
#
loop_
_entity.id
_entity.type
_entity.pdbx_description
1 polymer ?
#
loop_
_entity_poly.entity_id
_entity_poly.type
_entity_poly.pdbx_seq_one_letter_code
_entity_poly.pdbx_strand_id
1 'polypeptide(L)'
;MKNFITIVLLLIFMACTKEKKAVEKKQEKKFEMYELSEMSMVMEQMYVDNQRLKDRIIAGDSLGAYPEFFDKIHTAKTTEPGQFDDYFKEQAVLFLETQKAIYNQKDQASQKKSFNLMVDACIQCHEVKCQGPIDRIQKLYIN
;
A
#
# COMPACT_ATOMS: atom_id res chain seq x y z
N MET A 1 -19.16 -22.45 -78.17
CA MET A 1 -17.99 -22.12 -77.37
C MET A 1 -18.05 -20.71 -76.75
N LYS A 2 -18.61 -19.71 -77.40
CA LYS A 2 -18.76 -18.34 -76.84
C LYS A 2 -19.59 -18.27 -75.54
N ASN A 3 -20.71 -19.04 -75.50
CA ASN A 3 -21.58 -19.01 -74.33
C ASN A 3 -21.02 -19.73 -73.08
N PHE A 4 -20.07 -20.64 -73.25
CA PHE A 4 -19.46 -21.36 -72.18
C PHE A 4 -18.43 -20.48 -71.40
N ILE A 5 -17.72 -19.64 -72.15
CA ILE A 5 -16.74 -18.71 -71.61
C ILE A 5 -17.44 -17.60 -70.77
N THR A 6 -18.60 -17.16 -71.23
CA THR A 6 -19.41 -16.13 -70.50
C THR A 6 -19.96 -16.63 -69.16
N ILE A 7 -20.35 -17.91 -69.11
CA ILE A 7 -20.85 -18.53 -67.85
C ILE A 7 -19.71 -18.74 -66.88
N VAL A 8 -18.51 -19.14 -67.31
CA VAL A 8 -17.33 -19.31 -66.46
C VAL A 8 -16.87 -17.97 -65.88
N LEU A 9 -16.95 -16.87 -66.68
CA LEU A 9 -16.57 -15.54 -66.21
C LEU A 9 -17.53 -14.99 -65.17
N LEU A 10 -18.84 -15.33 -65.23
CA LEU A 10 -19.86 -14.92 -64.25
C LEU A 10 -19.74 -15.63 -62.91
N LEU A 11 -19.20 -16.87 -62.89
CA LEU A 11 -18.98 -17.64 -61.67
C LEU A 11 -17.81 -17.16 -60.84
N ILE A 12 -16.83 -16.48 -61.45
CA ILE A 12 -15.62 -15.97 -60.74
C ILE A 12 -15.96 -14.73 -59.90
N PHE A 13 -17.02 -13.97 -60.24
CA PHE A 13 -17.42 -12.78 -59.49
C PHE A 13 -18.21 -13.03 -58.20
N MET A 14 -18.65 -14.27 -57.94
CA MET A 14 -19.40 -14.59 -56.73
C MET A 14 -18.50 -15.07 -55.54
N ALA A 15 -17.19 -15.18 -55.71
CA ALA A 15 -16.26 -15.69 -54.67
C ALA A 15 -15.72 -14.62 -53.72
N CYS A 16 -16.22 -13.38 -53.76
CA CYS A 16 -15.90 -12.37 -52.71
C CYS A 16 -16.94 -12.38 -51.59
N THR A 17 -17.02 -13.48 -50.86
CA THR A 17 -17.60 -13.44 -49.52
C THR A 17 -16.61 -12.75 -48.58
N LYS A 18 -16.95 -11.52 -48.22
CA LYS A 18 -16.27 -10.79 -47.12
C LYS A 18 -16.36 -11.65 -45.86
N GLU A 19 -15.28 -12.30 -45.49
CA GLU A 19 -15.08 -12.77 -44.10
C GLU A 19 -15.25 -11.54 -43.19
N LYS A 20 -16.39 -11.46 -42.53
CA LYS A 20 -16.55 -10.61 -41.35
C LYS A 20 -15.63 -11.19 -40.30
N LYS A 21 -14.38 -10.72 -40.19
CA LYS A 21 -13.56 -10.90 -39.01
C LYS A 21 -14.41 -10.41 -37.84
N ALA A 22 -14.85 -11.35 -37.01
CA ALA A 22 -15.39 -11.04 -35.71
C ALA A 22 -14.32 -10.23 -34.97
N VAL A 23 -14.55 -8.94 -34.84
CA VAL A 23 -13.74 -8.10 -33.95
C VAL A 23 -14.06 -8.60 -32.56
N GLU A 24 -13.20 -9.47 -32.06
CA GLU A 24 -13.19 -9.88 -30.69
C GLU A 24 -13.08 -8.59 -29.86
N LYS A 25 -14.20 -8.16 -29.28
CA LYS A 25 -14.22 -7.07 -28.31
C LYS A 25 -13.31 -7.48 -27.17
N LYS A 26 -12.05 -7.05 -27.22
CA LYS A 26 -11.12 -7.09 -26.11
C LYS A 26 -11.87 -6.40 -24.96
N GLN A 27 -12.38 -7.17 -24.00
CA GLN A 27 -12.95 -6.61 -22.78
C GLN A 27 -11.84 -5.79 -22.14
N GLU A 28 -11.97 -4.48 -22.21
CA GLU A 28 -11.14 -3.60 -21.39
C GLU A 28 -11.38 -4.00 -19.95
N LYS A 29 -10.38 -4.66 -19.35
CA LYS A 29 -10.38 -4.89 -17.91
C LYS A 29 -10.47 -3.52 -17.26
N LYS A 30 -11.67 -3.18 -16.76
CA LYS A 30 -11.87 -2.00 -15.96
C LYS A 30 -10.93 -2.14 -14.77
N PHE A 31 -9.91 -1.31 -14.73
CA PHE A 31 -8.94 -1.29 -13.63
C PHE A 31 -9.69 -0.70 -12.43
N GLU A 32 -10.24 -1.56 -11.59
CA GLU A 32 -10.77 -1.13 -10.30
C GLU A 32 -9.58 -0.81 -9.40
N MET A 33 -9.40 0.47 -9.11
CA MET A 33 -8.40 0.89 -8.13
C MET A 33 -8.82 0.31 -6.77
N TYR A 34 -7.89 -0.43 -6.17
CA TYR A 34 -8.09 -0.95 -4.82
C TYR A 34 -8.24 0.24 -3.85
N GLU A 35 -9.38 0.31 -3.18
CA GLU A 35 -9.61 1.28 -2.12
C GLU A 35 -8.98 0.77 -0.83
N LEU A 36 -8.02 1.53 -0.30
CA LEU A 36 -7.40 1.23 0.99
C LEU A 36 -8.42 1.37 2.11
N SER A 37 -8.40 0.45 3.07
CA SER A 37 -9.16 0.64 4.31
C SER A 37 -8.65 1.85 5.08
N GLU A 38 -9.47 2.37 5.99
CA GLU A 38 -9.08 3.49 6.86
C GLU A 38 -7.80 3.16 7.66
N MET A 39 -7.70 1.94 8.21
CA MET A 39 -6.50 1.47 8.91
C MET A 39 -5.28 1.43 8.00
N SER A 40 -5.43 0.95 6.76
CA SER A 40 -4.32 0.94 5.79
C SER A 40 -3.83 2.35 5.46
N MET A 41 -4.74 3.32 5.34
CA MET A 41 -4.37 4.74 5.13
C MET A 41 -3.64 5.31 6.34
N VAL A 42 -4.07 4.96 7.57
CA VAL A 42 -3.39 5.37 8.81
C VAL A 42 -1.97 4.80 8.84
N MET A 43 -1.78 3.52 8.54
CA MET A 43 -0.46 2.87 8.49
C MET A 43 0.47 3.49 7.45
N GLU A 44 -0.05 3.81 6.25
CA GLU A 44 0.74 4.49 5.21
C GLU A 44 1.19 5.89 5.67
N GLN A 45 0.30 6.67 6.28
CA GLN A 45 0.64 7.98 6.79
C GLN A 45 1.66 7.90 7.93
N MET A 46 1.49 6.96 8.87
CA MET A 46 2.46 6.70 9.94
C MET A 46 3.85 6.37 9.39
N TYR A 47 3.92 5.55 8.34
CA TYR A 47 5.19 5.22 7.71
C TYR A 47 5.88 6.47 7.14
N VAL A 48 5.15 7.30 6.39
CA VAL A 48 5.68 8.53 5.80
C VAL A 48 6.15 9.51 6.86
N ASP A 49 5.37 9.69 7.95
CA ASP A 49 5.72 10.61 9.02
C ASP A 49 6.94 10.10 9.81
N ASN A 50 7.05 8.79 10.03
CA ASN A 50 8.22 8.21 10.67
C ASN A 50 9.48 8.26 9.78
N GLN A 51 9.36 8.19 8.45
CA GLN A 51 10.49 8.48 7.58
C GLN A 51 10.99 9.93 7.76
N ARG A 52 10.10 10.89 7.78
CA ARG A 52 10.45 12.30 8.03
C ARG A 52 11.06 12.51 9.40
N LEU A 53 10.51 11.83 10.43
CA LEU A 53 11.04 11.88 11.79
C LEU A 53 12.45 11.30 11.87
N LYS A 54 12.69 10.15 11.20
CA LYS A 54 14.03 9.55 11.04
C LYS A 54 15.02 10.56 10.46
N ASP A 55 14.66 11.22 9.38
CA ASP A 55 15.53 12.19 8.71
C ASP A 55 15.88 13.36 9.64
N ARG A 56 14.90 13.88 10.41
CA ARG A 56 15.14 14.92 11.41
C ARG A 56 16.07 14.48 12.53
N ILE A 57 15.87 13.25 13.05
CA ILE A 57 16.75 12.69 14.09
C ILE A 57 18.19 12.58 13.56
N ILE A 58 18.38 12.09 12.33
CA ILE A 58 19.71 11.97 11.71
C ILE A 58 20.36 13.34 11.51
N ALA A 59 19.58 14.34 11.08
CA ALA A 59 20.09 15.72 10.89
C ALA A 59 20.34 16.47 12.20
N GLY A 60 19.81 15.97 13.34
CA GLY A 60 19.86 16.70 14.61
C GLY A 60 18.87 17.88 14.67
N ASP A 61 17.85 17.87 13.82
CA ASP A 61 16.83 18.90 13.74
C ASP A 61 15.80 18.76 14.86
N SER A 62 15.04 19.85 15.08
CA SER A 62 13.86 19.81 15.97
C SER A 62 12.81 18.80 15.48
N LEU A 63 12.37 17.92 16.35
CA LEU A 63 11.37 16.90 16.02
C LEU A 63 9.96 17.48 15.79
N GLY A 64 9.70 18.69 16.32
CA GLY A 64 8.37 19.29 16.33
C GLY A 64 7.46 18.67 17.41
N ALA A 65 6.15 18.84 17.26
CA ALA A 65 5.16 18.25 18.14
C ALA A 65 4.81 16.81 17.73
N TYR A 66 4.39 16.00 18.70
CA TYR A 66 3.84 14.67 18.43
C TYR A 66 2.60 14.78 17.51
N PRO A 67 2.54 13.99 16.43
CA PRO A 67 1.38 14.01 15.54
C PRO A 67 0.19 13.26 16.16
N GLU A 68 -0.85 13.97 16.62
CA GLU A 68 -2.06 13.38 17.18
C GLU A 68 -2.79 12.43 16.21
N PHE A 69 -2.50 12.55 14.93
CA PHE A 69 -3.00 11.63 13.91
C PHE A 69 -2.72 10.16 14.23
N PHE A 70 -1.61 9.85 14.91
CA PHE A 70 -1.25 8.46 15.27
C PHE A 70 -2.26 7.81 16.22
N ASP A 71 -2.97 8.58 17.03
CA ASP A 71 -4.00 8.07 17.92
C ASP A 71 -5.20 7.45 17.17
N LYS A 72 -5.33 7.72 15.85
CA LYS A 72 -6.33 7.06 14.99
C LYS A 72 -6.15 5.55 14.87
N ILE A 73 -4.99 5.01 15.23
CA ILE A 73 -4.78 3.56 15.31
C ILE A 73 -5.83 2.85 16.19
N HIS A 74 -6.39 3.54 17.17
CA HIS A 74 -7.43 2.99 18.06
C HIS A 74 -8.84 2.98 17.47
N THR A 75 -9.10 3.72 16.39
CA THR A 75 -10.46 3.96 15.90
C THR A 75 -10.64 3.65 14.41
N ALA A 76 -9.56 3.60 13.64
CA ALA A 76 -9.62 3.36 12.21
C ALA A 76 -10.18 1.97 11.88
N LYS A 77 -11.04 1.90 10.86
CA LYS A 77 -11.64 0.63 10.43
C LYS A 77 -10.61 -0.24 9.73
N THR A 78 -10.48 -1.47 10.20
CA THR A 78 -9.59 -2.49 9.63
C THR A 78 -10.12 -3.03 8.30
N THR A 79 -9.22 -3.62 7.50
CA THR A 79 -9.58 -4.23 6.21
C THR A 79 -10.49 -5.44 6.41
N GLU A 80 -10.14 -6.30 7.35
CA GLU A 80 -10.88 -7.52 7.64
C GLU A 80 -11.57 -7.43 9.00
N PRO A 81 -12.80 -7.96 9.11
CA PRO A 81 -13.47 -8.07 10.40
C PRO A 81 -12.65 -8.90 11.41
N GLY A 82 -12.60 -8.44 12.65
CA GLY A 82 -11.90 -9.17 13.72
C GLY A 82 -10.39 -8.91 13.83
N GLN A 83 -9.80 -8.09 12.95
CA GLN A 83 -8.40 -7.68 13.11
C GLN A 83 -8.17 -6.80 14.34
N PHE A 84 -9.20 -6.09 14.80
CA PHE A 84 -9.17 -5.20 15.97
C PHE A 84 -9.47 -5.99 17.26
N ASP A 85 -8.66 -7.00 17.54
CA ASP A 85 -8.72 -7.84 18.75
C ASP A 85 -7.89 -7.27 19.90
N ASP A 86 -7.86 -7.98 21.03
CA ASP A 86 -7.16 -7.51 22.23
C ASP A 86 -5.64 -7.43 22.01
N TYR A 87 -5.06 -8.38 21.27
CA TYR A 87 -3.63 -8.30 20.90
C TYR A 87 -3.34 -7.02 20.10
N PHE A 88 -4.16 -6.69 19.10
CA PHE A 88 -4.00 -5.46 18.33
C PHE A 88 -4.07 -4.22 19.24
N LYS A 89 -5.04 -4.17 20.17
CA LYS A 89 -5.20 -3.03 21.09
C LYS A 89 -3.98 -2.85 21.98
N GLU A 90 -3.44 -3.93 22.53
CA GLU A 90 -2.21 -3.91 23.34
C GLU A 90 -1.01 -3.41 22.53
N GLN A 91 -0.82 -3.91 21.31
CA GLN A 91 0.26 -3.49 20.44
C GLN A 91 0.11 -2.02 19.98
N ALA A 92 -1.11 -1.55 19.77
CA ALA A 92 -1.38 -0.15 19.46
C ALA A 92 -0.98 0.79 20.61
N VAL A 93 -1.27 0.40 21.87
CA VAL A 93 -0.81 1.14 23.06
C VAL A 93 0.71 1.17 23.11
N LEU A 94 1.38 0.02 22.97
CA LEU A 94 2.84 -0.08 23.00
C LEU A 94 3.48 0.80 21.92
N PHE A 95 2.94 0.77 20.69
CA PHE A 95 3.41 1.63 19.62
C PHE A 95 3.29 3.11 19.99
N LEU A 96 2.14 3.56 20.48
CA LEU A 96 1.93 4.97 20.82
C LEU A 96 2.82 5.43 21.98
N GLU A 97 3.06 4.58 22.96
CA GLU A 97 3.96 4.88 24.08
C GLU A 97 5.41 5.04 23.60
N THR A 98 5.91 4.10 22.77
CA THR A 98 7.25 4.17 22.21
C THR A 98 7.40 5.35 21.25
N GLN A 99 6.36 5.66 20.46
CA GLN A 99 6.33 6.82 19.56
C GLN A 99 6.41 8.15 20.35
N LYS A 100 5.60 8.31 21.40
CA LYS A 100 5.60 9.50 22.27
C LYS A 100 6.93 9.67 23.01
N ALA A 101 7.55 8.56 23.41
CA ALA A 101 8.85 8.58 24.10
C ALA A 101 9.96 9.26 23.27
N ILE A 102 9.92 9.22 21.94
CA ILE A 102 10.90 9.86 21.06
C ILE A 102 10.92 11.37 21.29
N TYR A 103 9.73 12.00 21.38
CA TYR A 103 9.57 13.45 21.53
C TYR A 103 9.97 13.96 22.93
N ASN A 104 10.08 13.07 23.90
CA ASN A 104 10.51 13.38 25.26
C ASN A 104 12.03 13.35 25.43
N GLN A 105 12.79 12.85 24.43
CA GLN A 105 14.24 12.79 24.48
C GLN A 105 14.86 14.14 24.13
N LYS A 106 15.93 14.51 24.88
CA LYS A 106 16.60 15.80 24.71
C LYS A 106 17.81 15.75 23.80
N ASP A 107 18.41 14.59 23.65
CA ASP A 107 19.61 14.39 22.83
C ASP A 107 19.37 13.39 21.70
N GLN A 108 20.14 13.56 20.63
CA GLN A 108 20.03 12.78 19.41
C GLN A 108 20.22 11.27 19.62
N ALA A 109 21.15 10.86 20.47
CA ALA A 109 21.44 9.44 20.72
C ALA A 109 20.25 8.75 21.40
N SER A 110 19.63 9.41 22.37
CA SER A 110 18.41 8.94 23.05
C SER A 110 17.21 8.94 22.12
N GLN A 111 17.07 9.96 21.24
CA GLN A 111 16.03 9.99 20.21
C GLN A 111 16.17 8.82 19.23
N LYS A 112 17.39 8.54 18.74
CA LYS A 112 17.69 7.41 17.87
C LYS A 112 17.34 6.07 18.54
N LYS A 113 17.72 5.88 19.79
CA LYS A 113 17.40 4.67 20.54
C LYS A 113 15.88 4.49 20.68
N SER A 114 15.18 5.54 21.10
CA SER A 114 13.72 5.50 21.25
C SER A 114 13.00 5.27 19.92
N PHE A 115 13.52 5.85 18.83
CA PHE A 115 12.99 5.64 17.48
C PHE A 115 13.12 4.16 17.06
N ASN A 116 14.28 3.53 17.29
CA ASN A 116 14.47 2.12 16.95
C ASN A 116 13.55 1.20 17.79
N LEU A 117 13.31 1.52 19.07
CA LEU A 117 12.32 0.80 19.89
C LEU A 117 10.89 0.93 19.34
N MET A 118 10.52 2.09 18.78
CA MET A 118 9.24 2.25 18.10
C MET A 118 9.17 1.38 16.84
N VAL A 119 10.25 1.28 16.07
CA VAL A 119 10.32 0.38 14.90
C VAL A 119 10.16 -1.08 15.32
N ASP A 120 10.77 -1.49 16.45
CA ASP A 120 10.60 -2.84 17.03
C ASP A 120 9.12 -3.10 17.34
N ALA A 121 8.42 -2.14 17.95
CA ALA A 121 6.98 -2.27 18.25
C ALA A 121 6.13 -2.42 16.97
N CYS A 122 6.47 -1.69 15.89
CA CYS A 122 5.83 -1.86 14.60
C CYS A 122 6.00 -3.29 14.07
N ILE A 123 7.23 -3.80 14.07
CA ILE A 123 7.56 -5.14 13.56
C ILE A 123 6.87 -6.21 14.39
N GLN A 124 6.93 -6.13 15.70
CA GLN A 124 6.29 -7.09 16.61
C GLN A 124 4.79 -7.26 16.33
N CYS A 125 4.08 -6.17 16.15
CA CYS A 125 2.66 -6.21 15.78
C CYS A 125 2.47 -6.83 14.38
N HIS A 126 3.27 -6.40 13.41
CA HIS A 126 3.15 -6.84 12.02
C HIS A 126 3.52 -8.31 11.79
N GLU A 127 4.40 -8.89 12.60
CA GLU A 127 4.72 -10.34 12.55
C GLU A 127 3.49 -11.21 12.79
N VAL A 128 2.54 -10.74 13.60
CA VAL A 128 1.31 -11.47 13.94
C VAL A 128 0.14 -11.06 13.06
N LYS A 129 0.01 -9.78 12.74
CA LYS A 129 -1.21 -9.22 12.12
C LYS A 129 -1.12 -9.07 10.60
N CYS A 130 0.02 -8.65 10.06
CA CYS A 130 0.14 -8.33 8.65
C CYS A 130 1.61 -8.29 8.20
N GLN A 131 2.16 -9.39 7.78
CA GLN A 131 3.60 -9.53 7.49
C GLN A 131 4.08 -8.73 6.27
N GLY A 132 3.20 -8.44 5.30
CA GLY A 132 3.58 -7.79 4.04
C GLY A 132 4.43 -6.51 4.17
N PRO A 133 4.14 -5.59 5.11
CA PRO A 133 4.92 -4.36 5.28
C PRO A 133 6.27 -4.50 5.99
N ILE A 134 6.64 -5.66 6.57
CA ILE A 134 7.82 -5.81 7.45
C ILE A 134 9.10 -5.34 6.77
N ASP A 135 9.40 -5.78 5.55
CA ASP A 135 10.61 -5.39 4.82
C ASP A 135 10.72 -3.87 4.61
N ARG A 136 9.57 -3.21 4.50
CA ARG A 136 9.50 -1.75 4.37
C ARG A 136 9.71 -1.09 5.73
N ILE A 137 9.10 -1.59 6.80
CA ILE A 137 9.24 -1.08 8.16
C ILE A 137 10.70 -1.18 8.63
N GLN A 138 11.40 -2.27 8.32
CA GLN A 138 12.81 -2.45 8.66
C GLN A 138 13.72 -1.35 8.10
N LYS A 139 13.34 -0.72 6.98
CA LYS A 139 14.08 0.41 6.40
C LYS A 139 14.01 1.69 7.25
N LEU A 140 13.12 1.74 8.24
CA LEU A 140 13.06 2.85 9.19
C LEU A 140 14.20 2.83 10.19
N TYR A 141 14.83 1.69 10.52
CA TYR A 141 15.92 1.68 11.50
C TYR A 141 16.99 2.73 11.20
N ILE A 142 17.46 3.35 12.26
CA ILE A 142 18.61 4.26 12.24
C ILE A 142 19.84 3.47 12.69
N ASN A 143 20.80 3.29 11.82
CA ASN A 143 22.07 2.59 12.06
C ASN A 143 23.08 3.49 12.80
#